data_831fbaf7831de6a1505ae4726d4dbcf6
#
_entry.id   831fbaf7831de6a1505ae4726d4dbcf6
#
_cell.length_a   1.000
_cell.length_b   1.000
_cell.length_c   1.000
_cell.angle_alpha   90.00
_cell.angle_beta   90.00
_cell.angle_gamma   90.00
#
_symmetry.space_group_name_H-M   'P 1'
#
loop_
_entity.id
_entity.type
_entity.pdbx_description
1 polymer ?
#
loop_
_entity_poly.entity_id
_entity_poly.type
_entity_poly.pdbx_seq_one_letter_code
_entity_poly.pdbx_strand_id
1 'polypeptide(L)'
;MNTVETSILTLAACAALAAVAEPADETATGRESPVRFDAGADFRLRQEIMDNLPGLPGGGPYAMTTTERAKYRNQMRFRPRAWFEVETGPLRLYARIADEFRYFPASNDPKKKRPYYFPDEVFLDNLYLDAQGLESPWLSAAGVESLDFRLGRQDMLGPNGSIFGLNRIVVEGTPTDGSRSFYSDMARTTLHFDETKQLDVFALYDSGRNDIRWGTSGSRGRSLNCINMTDSNDLDEWGGGLVYSQTALEGHLPFKLYSIFKRTEAHTKGSGANEIRVSPKEVTTLGVLLQPQFTENWGMEVEAAKQVGRICDGNREAGGHMAHVELRYMTDFLRAYKPTFSLATTYYSGDRHRTEPDDTDTAWDPMWGRYTQDSEMLVYGTLYENCWWSNMIYTKLKLTMKFGPRHGFYVYSGPMFAAVQDHLGRADHDGSTFKGVLSAARYDFPIRLAPKKATGFDRVEVFAHVVGELFNPGDYYDSSKPAYFFRWQVDFRF
;
A
#
# COMPACT_ATOMS: atom_id res chain seq x y z
N MET A 1 6.42 -5.92 -32.84
CA MET A 1 7.39 -5.24 -31.97
C MET A 1 7.68 -6.16 -30.81
N ASN A 2 8.94 -6.40 -30.51
CA ASN A 2 9.32 -7.21 -29.35
C ASN A 2 9.09 -6.38 -28.09
N THR A 3 8.73 -7.01 -27.01
CA THR A 3 8.41 -6.39 -25.69
C THR A 3 9.57 -5.53 -25.15
N VAL A 4 10.83 -5.86 -25.51
CA VAL A 4 12.01 -5.05 -25.20
C VAL A 4 11.97 -3.69 -25.93
N GLU A 5 11.49 -3.67 -27.17
CA GLU A 5 11.34 -2.44 -27.96
C GLU A 5 10.25 -1.54 -27.36
N THR A 6 9.18 -2.13 -26.81
CA THR A 6 8.11 -1.37 -26.14
C THR A 6 8.61 -0.74 -24.84
N SER A 7 9.34 -1.49 -24.03
CA SER A 7 9.89 -0.98 -22.76
C SER A 7 10.96 0.11 -23.01
N ILE A 8 11.76 -0.03 -24.08
CA ILE A 8 12.70 1.00 -24.51
C ILE A 8 11.97 2.25 -25.01
N LEU A 9 10.87 2.07 -25.74
CA LEU A 9 10.02 3.16 -26.21
C LEU A 9 9.33 3.88 -25.06
N THR A 10 8.85 3.15 -24.05
CA THR A 10 8.26 3.74 -22.83
C THR A 10 9.34 4.52 -22.04
N LEU A 11 10.53 3.98 -21.89
CA LEU A 11 11.68 4.67 -21.28
C LEU A 11 12.10 5.91 -22.08
N ALA A 12 12.15 5.81 -23.40
CA ALA A 12 12.45 6.91 -24.29
C ALA A 12 11.35 7.98 -24.29
N ALA A 13 10.07 7.58 -24.22
CA ALA A 13 8.95 8.50 -24.06
C ALA A 13 8.97 9.19 -22.69
N CYS A 14 9.30 8.48 -21.61
CA CYS A 14 9.50 9.05 -20.28
C CYS A 14 10.66 10.06 -20.26
N ALA A 15 11.78 9.72 -20.88
CA ALA A 15 12.93 10.61 -20.99
C ALA A 15 12.64 11.82 -21.91
N ALA A 16 11.89 11.62 -23.00
CA ALA A 16 11.47 12.71 -23.88
C ALA A 16 10.45 13.65 -23.23
N LEU A 17 9.51 13.14 -22.45
CA LEU A 17 8.58 13.95 -21.64
C LEU A 17 9.33 14.75 -20.56
N ALA A 18 10.31 14.14 -19.91
CA ALA A 18 11.17 14.84 -18.95
C ALA A 18 12.06 15.91 -19.60
N ALA A 19 12.47 15.70 -20.86
CA ALA A 19 13.27 16.67 -21.61
C ALA A 19 12.44 17.83 -22.18
N VAL A 20 11.15 17.62 -22.44
CA VAL A 20 10.20 18.66 -22.92
C VAL A 20 9.74 19.55 -21.76
N ALA A 21 9.83 19.08 -20.52
CA ALA A 21 9.54 19.85 -19.32
C ALA A 21 10.70 20.78 -18.92
N GLU A 22 11.37 21.45 -19.87
CA GLU A 22 12.21 22.58 -19.52
C GLU A 22 11.32 23.68 -18.92
N PRO A 23 11.65 24.22 -17.74
CA PRO A 23 10.94 25.36 -17.22
C PRO A 23 11.08 26.48 -18.25
N ALA A 24 9.95 27.05 -18.66
CA ALA A 24 9.97 28.26 -19.47
C ALA A 24 10.90 29.27 -18.78
N ASP A 25 11.86 29.76 -19.53
CA ASP A 25 12.87 30.71 -19.07
C ASP A 25 12.16 31.89 -18.40
N GLU A 26 12.34 32.07 -17.10
CA GLU A 26 11.69 33.14 -16.28
C GLU A 26 12.06 34.55 -16.75
N THR A 27 12.90 34.68 -17.79
CA THR A 27 13.39 35.97 -18.28
C THR A 27 12.51 36.63 -19.35
N ALA A 28 11.44 35.95 -19.82
CA ALA A 28 10.56 36.54 -20.82
C ALA A 28 9.30 37.14 -20.17
N THR A 29 9.35 38.41 -19.84
CA THR A 29 8.29 39.37 -19.61
C THR A 29 7.27 39.04 -18.51
N GLY A 30 7.34 39.74 -17.40
CA GLY A 30 6.54 39.81 -16.16
C GLY A 30 5.00 39.75 -16.25
N ARG A 31 4.47 38.76 -16.94
CA ARG A 31 3.15 38.23 -16.78
C ARG A 31 3.27 36.80 -16.35
N GLU A 32 3.00 36.52 -15.09
CA GLU A 32 2.80 35.14 -14.61
C GLU A 32 1.82 34.46 -15.56
N SER A 33 2.22 33.38 -16.20
CA SER A 33 1.31 32.57 -17.01
C SER A 33 0.22 32.06 -16.07
N PRO A 34 -1.06 32.27 -16.36
CA PRO A 34 -2.15 31.78 -15.50
C PRO A 34 -2.18 30.24 -15.42
N VAL A 35 -1.38 29.55 -16.21
CA VAL A 35 -1.29 28.09 -16.27
C VAL A 35 0.16 27.67 -16.04
N ARG A 36 0.37 26.85 -15.02
CA ARG A 36 1.63 26.15 -14.76
C ARG A 36 1.55 24.73 -15.33
N PHE A 37 2.63 24.28 -15.94
CA PHE A 37 2.78 22.92 -16.41
C PHE A 37 4.02 22.32 -15.77
N ASP A 38 3.91 21.10 -15.23
CA ASP A 38 5.03 20.32 -14.70
C ASP A 38 4.94 18.88 -15.18
N ALA A 39 6.08 18.22 -15.37
CA ALA A 39 6.15 16.84 -15.79
C ALA A 39 7.42 16.19 -15.29
N GLY A 40 7.39 14.88 -15.13
CA GLY A 40 8.57 14.14 -14.69
C GLY A 40 8.44 12.66 -14.98
N ALA A 41 9.48 11.94 -14.63
CA ALA A 41 9.54 10.50 -14.76
C ALA A 41 10.29 9.86 -13.59
N ASP A 42 9.97 8.62 -13.29
CA ASP A 42 10.79 7.80 -12.41
C ASP A 42 11.01 6.41 -12.99
N PHE A 43 12.14 5.84 -12.62
CA PHE A 43 12.47 4.47 -12.96
C PHE A 43 12.96 3.73 -11.72
N ARG A 44 12.37 2.58 -11.45
CA ARG A 44 12.74 1.71 -10.34
C ARG A 44 13.30 0.39 -10.84
N LEU A 45 14.45 0.04 -10.31
CA LEU A 45 15.09 -1.26 -10.49
C LEU A 45 15.19 -1.94 -9.14
N ARG A 46 14.74 -3.19 -9.03
CA ARG A 46 14.92 -3.98 -7.82
C ARG A 46 15.10 -5.47 -8.10
N GLN A 47 15.79 -6.14 -7.18
CA GLN A 47 15.85 -7.59 -7.11
C GLN A 47 15.28 -8.06 -5.79
N GLU A 48 14.46 -9.08 -5.87
CA GLU A 48 13.83 -9.74 -4.72
C GLU A 48 14.20 -11.22 -4.73
N ILE A 49 14.73 -11.67 -3.61
CA ILE A 49 15.08 -13.06 -3.36
C ILE A 49 14.26 -13.51 -2.15
N MET A 50 13.50 -14.56 -2.29
CA MET A 50 12.65 -15.07 -1.24
C MET A 50 12.59 -16.60 -1.27
N ASP A 51 12.44 -17.20 -0.10
CA ASP A 51 12.32 -18.64 0.05
C ASP A 51 11.35 -18.98 1.17
N ASN A 52 10.65 -20.09 1.00
CA ASN A 52 9.79 -20.71 1.99
C ASN A 52 8.74 -19.78 2.60
N LEU A 53 8.13 -18.89 1.80
CA LEU A 53 7.16 -17.93 2.29
C LEU A 53 5.91 -18.62 2.85
N PRO A 54 5.37 -18.18 4.00
CA PRO A 54 4.15 -18.77 4.55
C PRO A 54 2.93 -18.41 3.70
N GLY A 55 1.96 -19.34 3.62
CA GLY A 55 0.64 -19.10 3.04
C GLY A 55 0.59 -18.96 1.51
N LEU A 56 1.61 -19.39 0.75
CA LEU A 56 1.56 -19.37 -0.71
C LEU A 56 0.70 -20.49 -1.31
N PRO A 57 0.18 -20.32 -2.57
CA PRO A 57 -0.70 -21.29 -3.19
C PRO A 57 -0.11 -22.70 -3.27
N GLY A 58 -0.90 -23.68 -2.93
CA GLY A 58 -0.57 -25.11 -3.01
C GLY A 58 -0.41 -25.81 -1.66
N GLY A 59 -0.31 -25.07 -0.57
CA GLY A 59 -0.12 -25.61 0.77
C GLY A 59 -1.22 -25.31 1.77
N GLY A 60 -2.20 -24.51 1.42
CA GLY A 60 -3.21 -24.02 2.36
C GLY A 60 -2.68 -22.96 3.32
N PRO A 61 -3.52 -22.37 4.15
CA PRO A 61 -3.21 -21.19 4.95
C PRO A 61 -2.22 -21.44 6.10
N TYR A 62 -2.06 -22.69 6.50
CA TYR A 62 -1.13 -23.09 7.57
C TYR A 62 0.18 -23.66 7.03
N ALA A 63 0.22 -23.97 5.74
CA ALA A 63 1.41 -24.57 5.15
C ALA A 63 2.43 -23.48 4.80
N MET A 64 3.66 -23.72 5.17
CA MET A 64 4.79 -23.09 4.50
C MET A 64 4.85 -23.63 3.08
N THR A 65 5.29 -22.81 2.14
CA THR A 65 5.28 -23.18 0.71
C THR A 65 5.91 -24.56 0.45
N THR A 66 5.11 -25.49 -0.04
CA THR A 66 5.55 -26.89 -0.26
C THR A 66 6.02 -27.17 -1.67
N THR A 67 5.66 -26.33 -2.66
CA THR A 67 6.03 -26.59 -4.05
C THR A 67 7.42 -26.06 -4.36
N GLU A 68 8.25 -26.86 -5.02
CA GLU A 68 9.59 -26.49 -5.52
C GLU A 68 9.60 -25.13 -6.25
N ARG A 69 8.50 -24.80 -6.90
CA ARG A 69 8.33 -23.58 -7.70
C ARG A 69 8.11 -22.33 -6.85
N ALA A 70 7.61 -22.49 -5.65
CA ALA A 70 7.28 -21.41 -4.75
C ALA A 70 8.28 -21.30 -3.59
N LYS A 71 9.07 -22.36 -3.31
CA LYS A 71 10.07 -22.38 -2.26
C LYS A 71 11.16 -21.35 -2.42
N TYR A 72 11.63 -21.16 -3.65
CA TYR A 72 12.67 -20.18 -3.96
C TYR A 72 12.26 -19.33 -5.13
N ARG A 73 12.26 -18.02 -4.93
CA ARG A 73 12.01 -17.04 -5.98
C ARG A 73 13.13 -16.01 -5.99
N ASN A 74 13.70 -15.80 -7.17
CA ASN A 74 14.60 -14.71 -7.46
C ASN A 74 14.05 -13.97 -8.67
N GLN A 75 13.71 -12.70 -8.50
CA GLN A 75 13.14 -11.87 -9.55
C GLN A 75 13.74 -10.49 -9.55
N MET A 76 14.03 -9.98 -10.73
CA MET A 76 14.27 -8.56 -10.96
C MET A 76 12.98 -7.91 -11.43
N ARG A 77 12.71 -6.71 -10.95
CA ARG A 77 11.52 -5.93 -11.30
C ARG A 77 11.93 -4.53 -11.72
N PHE A 78 11.31 -4.06 -12.78
CA PHE A 78 11.58 -2.78 -13.41
C PHE A 78 10.27 -2.04 -13.51
N ARG A 79 10.20 -0.79 -13.06
CA ARG A 79 9.00 0.04 -13.13
C ARG A 79 9.35 1.43 -13.65
N PRO A 80 9.14 1.72 -14.94
CA PRO A 80 9.08 3.09 -15.44
C PRO A 80 7.73 3.72 -15.12
N ARG A 81 7.73 5.02 -14.78
CA ARG A 81 6.55 5.87 -14.67
C ARG A 81 6.83 7.22 -15.28
N ALA A 82 5.80 7.83 -15.86
CA ALA A 82 5.81 9.21 -16.30
C ALA A 82 4.55 9.92 -15.83
N TRP A 83 4.68 11.18 -15.46
CA TRP A 83 3.57 11.99 -14.99
C TRP A 83 3.61 13.39 -15.57
N PHE A 84 2.44 14.02 -15.64
CA PHE A 84 2.31 15.43 -15.91
C PHE A 84 1.26 16.06 -15.00
N GLU A 85 1.40 17.35 -14.79
CA GLU A 85 0.56 18.16 -13.96
C GLU A 85 0.28 19.51 -14.65
N VAL A 86 -0.96 19.95 -14.59
CA VAL A 86 -1.39 21.26 -15.09
C VAL A 86 -2.14 21.97 -13.98
N GLU A 87 -1.69 23.16 -13.60
CA GLU A 87 -2.30 23.98 -12.57
C GLU A 87 -2.80 25.30 -13.14
N THR A 88 -3.98 25.74 -12.72
CA THR A 88 -4.52 27.06 -13.01
C THR A 88 -5.40 27.53 -11.87
N GLY A 89 -4.97 28.58 -11.16
CA GLY A 89 -5.63 29.03 -9.95
C GLY A 89 -5.74 27.89 -8.91
N PRO A 90 -6.94 27.59 -8.37
CA PRO A 90 -7.13 26.52 -7.40
C PRO A 90 -7.21 25.11 -8.03
N LEU A 91 -7.25 25.02 -9.37
CA LEU A 91 -7.47 23.77 -10.09
C LEU A 91 -6.15 23.14 -10.51
N ARG A 92 -6.04 21.82 -10.32
CA ARG A 92 -4.91 20.99 -10.74
C ARG A 92 -5.40 19.69 -11.38
N LEU A 93 -4.91 19.41 -12.58
CA LEU A 93 -5.07 18.12 -13.24
C LEU A 93 -3.75 17.36 -13.13
N TYR A 94 -3.78 16.15 -12.62
CA TYR A 94 -2.63 15.25 -12.52
C TYR A 94 -2.90 13.95 -13.26
N ALA A 95 -1.93 13.48 -14.03
CA ALA A 95 -1.98 12.15 -14.65
C ALA A 95 -0.63 11.45 -14.55
N ARG A 96 -0.64 10.14 -14.31
CA ARG A 96 0.55 9.29 -14.27
C ARG A 96 0.27 7.95 -14.93
N ILE A 97 1.18 7.55 -15.79
CA ILE A 97 1.19 6.23 -16.41
C ILE A 97 2.37 5.42 -15.86
N ALA A 98 2.19 4.13 -15.76
CA ALA A 98 3.21 3.20 -15.30
C ALA A 98 3.23 1.93 -16.13
N ASP A 99 4.36 1.26 -16.14
CA ASP A 99 4.55 -0.09 -16.64
C ASP A 99 5.39 -0.88 -15.63
N GLU A 100 5.24 -2.18 -15.61
CA GLU A 100 6.11 -3.07 -14.81
C GLU A 100 6.45 -4.32 -15.59
N PHE A 101 7.71 -4.67 -15.59
CA PHE A 101 8.16 -5.94 -16.14
C PHE A 101 9.11 -6.66 -15.17
N ARG A 102 9.14 -7.98 -15.26
CA ARG A 102 9.91 -8.87 -14.40
C ARG A 102 10.82 -9.77 -15.20
N TYR A 103 11.94 -10.10 -14.59
CA TYR A 103 12.89 -11.09 -15.07
C TYR A 103 13.24 -12.07 -13.96
N PHE A 104 13.25 -13.37 -14.24
CA PHE A 104 13.52 -14.44 -13.28
C PHE A 104 14.84 -15.12 -13.62
N PRO A 105 15.99 -14.65 -13.06
CA PRO A 105 17.32 -15.14 -13.44
C PRO A 105 17.56 -16.59 -13.05
N ALA A 106 16.94 -17.07 -11.99
CA ALA A 106 17.18 -18.40 -11.42
C ALA A 106 16.02 -19.39 -11.66
N SER A 107 15.11 -19.11 -12.60
CA SER A 107 14.02 -20.03 -12.89
C SER A 107 14.53 -21.28 -13.63
N ASN A 108 14.22 -22.47 -13.10
CA ASN A 108 14.48 -23.73 -13.79
C ASN A 108 13.45 -24.04 -14.88
N ASP A 109 12.38 -23.26 -15.01
CA ASP A 109 11.38 -23.39 -16.06
C ASP A 109 11.93 -22.81 -17.37
N PRO A 110 12.12 -23.61 -18.44
CA PRO A 110 12.62 -23.11 -19.72
C PRO A 110 11.76 -21.99 -20.31
N LYS A 111 10.46 -21.95 -19.99
CA LYS A 111 9.55 -20.88 -20.43
C LYS A 111 9.79 -19.58 -19.68
N LYS A 112 10.43 -19.62 -18.50
CA LYS A 112 10.74 -18.46 -17.65
C LYS A 112 12.19 -18.01 -17.74
N LYS A 113 13.05 -18.73 -18.47
CA LYS A 113 14.43 -18.27 -18.78
C LYS A 113 14.48 -17.09 -19.74
N ARG A 114 13.32 -16.64 -20.23
CA ARG A 114 13.18 -15.40 -21.00
C ARG A 114 12.63 -14.31 -20.07
N PRO A 115 12.88 -13.02 -20.34
CA PRO A 115 12.20 -11.96 -19.64
C PRO A 115 10.70 -12.24 -19.62
N TYR A 116 10.13 -12.37 -18.44
CA TYR A 116 8.71 -12.58 -18.24
C TYR A 116 8.11 -11.25 -17.82
N TYR A 117 7.29 -10.72 -18.67
CA TYR A 117 6.63 -9.45 -18.44
C TYR A 117 5.38 -9.67 -17.61
N PHE A 118 5.17 -8.80 -16.64
CA PHE A 118 3.97 -8.80 -15.82
C PHE A 118 3.76 -7.42 -15.19
N PRO A 119 2.65 -6.78 -15.49
CA PRO A 119 1.79 -7.00 -16.64
C PRO A 119 2.48 -6.54 -17.93
N ASP A 120 2.14 -7.10 -19.06
CA ASP A 120 2.65 -6.71 -20.40
C ASP A 120 2.00 -5.40 -20.91
N GLU A 121 1.68 -4.46 -20.06
CA GLU A 121 0.84 -3.34 -20.46
C GLU A 121 1.11 -2.09 -19.65
N VAL A 122 1.05 -0.96 -20.31
CA VAL A 122 1.02 0.35 -19.69
C VAL A 122 -0.34 0.53 -19.02
N PHE A 123 -0.36 0.95 -17.77
CA PHE A 123 -1.58 1.22 -17.03
C PHE A 123 -1.64 2.68 -16.57
N LEU A 124 -2.85 3.18 -16.47
CA LEU A 124 -3.12 4.49 -15.90
C LEU A 124 -3.09 4.37 -14.38
N ASP A 125 -2.00 4.86 -13.82
CA ASP A 125 -1.66 4.77 -12.42
C ASP A 125 -2.46 5.80 -11.61
N ASN A 126 -2.42 7.07 -12.02
CA ASN A 126 -3.23 8.13 -11.44
C ASN A 126 -3.85 8.99 -12.54
N LEU A 127 -5.07 9.46 -12.31
CA LEU A 127 -5.74 10.49 -13.08
C LEU A 127 -6.78 11.17 -12.21
N TYR A 128 -6.49 12.37 -11.75
CA TYR A 128 -7.42 13.10 -10.91
C TYR A 128 -7.41 14.62 -11.17
N LEU A 129 -8.53 15.24 -10.85
CA LEU A 129 -8.71 16.67 -10.77
C LEU A 129 -8.75 17.08 -9.30
N ASP A 130 -7.93 18.06 -8.92
CA ASP A 130 -7.96 18.75 -7.63
C ASP A 130 -8.54 20.13 -7.78
N ALA A 131 -9.25 20.57 -6.74
CA ALA A 131 -9.53 21.96 -6.45
C ALA A 131 -9.13 22.20 -4.99
N GLN A 132 -8.22 23.14 -4.74
CA GLN A 132 -7.63 23.37 -3.42
C GLN A 132 -7.89 24.77 -2.90
N GLY A 133 -8.05 24.89 -1.58
CA GLY A 133 -8.22 26.17 -0.90
C GLY A 133 -9.47 26.94 -1.35
N LEU A 134 -10.55 26.23 -1.68
CA LEU A 134 -11.80 26.89 -2.08
C LEU A 134 -12.46 27.54 -0.86
N GLU A 135 -12.70 28.84 -0.97
CA GLU A 135 -13.35 29.63 0.05
C GLU A 135 -14.72 30.17 -0.47
N SER A 136 -15.67 30.29 0.42
CA SER A 136 -16.94 30.93 0.09
C SER A 136 -17.67 31.45 1.34
N PRO A 137 -18.54 32.47 1.22
CA PRO A 137 -19.29 32.98 2.35
C PRO A 137 -20.16 31.95 3.07
N TRP A 138 -20.69 30.97 2.35
CA TRP A 138 -21.49 29.90 2.97
C TRP A 138 -20.62 28.87 3.73
N LEU A 139 -19.38 28.60 3.29
CA LEU A 139 -18.41 27.79 4.04
C LEU A 139 -18.07 28.49 5.35
N SER A 140 -17.71 29.76 5.29
CA SER A 140 -17.39 30.57 6.48
C SER A 140 -18.56 30.62 7.45
N ALA A 141 -19.80 30.78 6.96
CA ALA A 141 -21.01 30.73 7.77
C ALA A 141 -21.22 29.36 8.47
N ALA A 142 -20.70 28.28 7.90
CA ALA A 142 -20.69 26.93 8.48
C ALA A 142 -19.48 26.67 9.39
N GLY A 143 -18.60 27.66 9.59
CA GLY A 143 -17.37 27.51 10.39
C GLY A 143 -16.26 26.77 9.66
N VAL A 144 -16.30 26.71 8.32
CA VAL A 144 -15.28 26.09 7.48
C VAL A 144 -14.44 27.19 6.84
N GLU A 145 -13.13 27.18 7.05
CA GLU A 145 -12.21 28.17 6.47
C GLU A 145 -12.00 27.92 4.97
N SER A 146 -11.74 26.67 4.61
CA SER A 146 -11.52 26.29 3.21
C SER A 146 -11.92 24.83 2.94
N LEU A 147 -12.05 24.51 1.67
CA LEU A 147 -12.41 23.18 1.17
C LEU A 147 -11.44 22.75 0.08
N ASP A 148 -10.90 21.53 0.20
CA ASP A 148 -10.20 20.85 -0.88
C ASP A 148 -11.09 19.75 -1.44
N PHE A 149 -11.05 19.57 -2.77
CA PHE A 149 -11.79 18.52 -3.45
C PHE A 149 -10.88 17.81 -4.44
N ARG A 150 -10.93 16.46 -4.44
CA ARG A 150 -10.23 15.62 -5.42
C ARG A 150 -11.18 14.57 -5.99
N LEU A 151 -11.17 14.43 -7.31
CA LEU A 151 -11.99 13.46 -8.03
C LEU A 151 -11.12 12.69 -9.04
N GLY A 152 -11.20 11.38 -9.01
CA GLY A 152 -10.57 10.49 -10.00
C GLY A 152 -9.71 9.43 -9.34
N ARG A 153 -8.91 8.75 -10.17
CA ARG A 153 -8.01 7.68 -9.75
C ARG A 153 -6.83 8.22 -8.99
N GLN A 154 -6.67 7.79 -7.76
CA GLN A 154 -5.70 8.35 -6.84
C GLN A 154 -5.15 7.32 -5.84
N ASP A 155 -3.97 7.63 -5.27
CA ASP A 155 -3.38 6.83 -4.19
C ASP A 155 -4.10 7.08 -2.87
N MET A 156 -4.36 6.04 -2.09
CA MET A 156 -4.69 6.16 -0.67
C MET A 156 -3.45 6.23 0.22
N LEU A 157 -2.28 5.92 -0.31
CA LEU A 157 -1.00 6.07 0.37
C LEU A 157 -0.26 7.29 -0.14
N GLY A 158 -0.18 8.32 0.68
CA GLY A 158 0.73 9.44 0.43
C GLY A 158 2.19 9.07 0.75
N PRO A 159 3.13 10.02 0.56
CA PRO A 159 4.56 9.79 0.81
C PRO A 159 4.90 9.35 2.23
N ASN A 160 4.03 9.65 3.19
CA ASN A 160 4.22 9.40 4.62
C ASN A 160 3.24 8.35 5.20
N GLY A 161 2.57 7.58 4.36
CA GLY A 161 1.55 6.62 4.76
C GLY A 161 0.16 6.96 4.22
N SER A 162 -0.90 6.42 4.82
CA SER A 162 -2.28 6.70 4.41
C SER A 162 -2.59 8.20 4.38
N ILE A 163 -3.23 8.68 3.32
CA ILE A 163 -3.66 10.08 3.18
C ILE A 163 -4.58 10.54 4.32
N PHE A 164 -5.30 9.59 4.95
CA PHE A 164 -6.10 9.86 6.13
C PHE A 164 -5.30 9.72 7.43
N GLY A 165 -4.04 9.27 7.36
CA GLY A 165 -3.20 8.95 8.50
C GLY A 165 -3.72 7.78 9.35
N LEU A 166 -4.50 6.88 8.74
CA LEU A 166 -5.06 5.66 9.36
C LEU A 166 -4.30 4.43 8.84
N ASN A 167 -3.07 4.29 9.28
CA ASN A 167 -2.15 3.30 8.74
C ASN A 167 -2.49 1.85 9.07
N ARG A 168 -3.47 1.59 9.95
CA ARG A 168 -3.87 0.24 10.35
C ARG A 168 -5.20 -0.19 9.73
N ILE A 169 -5.98 0.76 9.21
CA ILE A 169 -7.34 0.52 8.73
C ILE A 169 -7.43 0.68 7.21
N VAL A 170 -6.93 1.78 6.68
CA VAL A 170 -6.99 2.08 5.25
C VAL A 170 -5.59 2.01 4.69
N VAL A 171 -5.27 0.88 4.09
CA VAL A 171 -3.93 0.58 3.57
C VAL A 171 -4.05 0.19 2.11
N GLU A 172 -4.77 0.97 1.34
CA GLU A 172 -4.82 0.76 -0.11
C GLU A 172 -3.91 1.74 -0.84
N GLY A 173 -3.67 1.43 -2.06
CA GLY A 173 -2.75 2.17 -2.90
C GLY A 173 -1.44 1.44 -3.07
N THR A 174 -0.51 2.07 -3.75
CA THR A 174 0.84 1.54 -3.89
C THR A 174 1.49 1.61 -2.54
N PRO A 175 1.85 0.50 -1.92
CA PRO A 175 2.86 0.58 -0.89
C PRO A 175 4.07 1.28 -1.50
N THR A 176 4.80 2.03 -0.71
CA THR A 176 6.02 2.72 -1.15
C THR A 176 6.93 1.80 -1.97
N ASP A 177 6.82 0.52 -1.73
CA ASP A 177 7.60 -0.54 -2.34
C ASP A 177 6.82 -1.48 -3.29
N GLY A 178 5.51 -1.33 -3.41
CA GLY A 178 4.70 -2.08 -4.36
C GLY A 178 5.04 -1.75 -5.81
N SER A 179 4.75 -2.64 -6.72
CA SER A 179 5.04 -2.43 -8.14
C SER A 179 3.79 -2.15 -8.93
N ARG A 180 2.82 -3.02 -8.85
CA ARG A 180 1.49 -2.76 -9.36
C ARG A 180 0.65 -2.27 -8.21
N SER A 181 -0.05 -1.22 -8.46
CA SER A 181 -0.76 -0.48 -7.45
C SER A 181 -2.23 -0.77 -7.54
N PHE A 182 -2.83 -0.73 -6.40
CA PHE A 182 -4.26 -0.67 -6.24
C PHE A 182 -4.60 0.79 -6.02
N TYR A 183 -5.07 1.47 -7.07
CA TYR A 183 -5.51 2.86 -6.99
C TYR A 183 -7.00 2.89 -7.01
N SER A 184 -7.57 3.73 -6.15
CA SER A 184 -9.01 3.84 -6.04
C SER A 184 -9.56 4.97 -6.91
N ASP A 185 -10.64 4.68 -7.62
CA ASP A 185 -11.46 5.69 -8.26
C ASP A 185 -12.31 6.33 -7.17
N MET A 186 -11.91 7.54 -6.71
CA MET A 186 -12.40 8.15 -5.48
C MET A 186 -12.76 9.62 -5.67
N ALA A 187 -13.85 10.04 -5.02
CA ALA A 187 -14.12 11.42 -4.71
C ALA A 187 -13.76 11.68 -3.25
N ARG A 188 -12.97 12.72 -2.99
CA ARG A 188 -12.57 13.13 -1.64
C ARG A 188 -12.78 14.63 -1.47
N THR A 189 -13.35 15.01 -0.34
CA THR A 189 -13.48 16.38 0.12
C THR A 189 -12.82 16.51 1.48
N THR A 190 -11.95 17.50 1.66
CA THR A 190 -11.38 17.88 2.95
C THR A 190 -11.90 19.24 3.35
N LEU A 191 -12.60 19.32 4.46
CA LEU A 191 -13.08 20.55 5.08
C LEU A 191 -12.07 20.98 6.15
N HIS A 192 -11.49 22.16 6.00
CA HIS A 192 -10.57 22.75 6.98
C HIS A 192 -11.35 23.73 7.86
N PHE A 193 -11.46 23.45 9.15
CA PHE A 193 -12.13 24.33 10.12
C PHE A 193 -11.17 25.35 10.71
N ASP A 194 -9.91 24.96 10.88
CA ASP A 194 -8.78 25.79 11.28
C ASP A 194 -7.47 25.04 10.95
N GLU A 195 -6.32 25.61 11.31
CA GLU A 195 -5.00 25.00 11.06
C GLU A 195 -4.81 23.63 11.74
N THR A 196 -5.68 23.27 12.68
CA THR A 196 -5.55 22.05 13.49
C THR A 196 -6.65 21.03 13.24
N LYS A 197 -7.79 21.43 12.71
CA LYS A 197 -8.99 20.61 12.57
C LYS A 197 -9.43 20.46 11.13
N GLN A 198 -9.64 19.22 10.74
CA GLN A 198 -10.18 18.90 9.41
C GLN A 198 -11.15 17.71 9.46
N LEU A 199 -12.04 17.68 8.47
CA LEU A 199 -12.91 16.55 8.20
C LEU A 199 -12.72 16.11 6.76
N ASP A 200 -12.23 14.89 6.57
CA ASP A 200 -12.21 14.22 5.28
C ASP A 200 -13.51 13.44 5.09
N VAL A 201 -14.12 13.64 3.93
CA VAL A 201 -15.28 12.88 3.45
C VAL A 201 -14.90 12.24 2.14
N PHE A 202 -15.06 10.95 1.99
CA PHE A 202 -14.70 10.25 0.75
C PHE A 202 -15.69 9.18 0.35
N ALA A 203 -15.76 8.90 -0.93
CA ALA A 203 -16.45 7.78 -1.52
C ALA A 203 -15.58 7.19 -2.64
N LEU A 204 -15.53 5.88 -2.76
CA LEU A 204 -14.75 5.18 -3.76
C LEU A 204 -15.53 4.01 -4.38
N TYR A 205 -15.11 3.67 -5.60
CA TYR A 205 -15.55 2.48 -6.31
C TYR A 205 -14.37 1.86 -7.02
N ASP A 206 -14.02 0.64 -6.66
CA ASP A 206 -12.98 -0.16 -7.29
C ASP A 206 -13.65 -1.29 -8.06
N SER A 207 -13.58 -1.23 -9.39
CA SER A 207 -14.14 -2.26 -10.25
C SER A 207 -13.12 -3.35 -10.53
N GLY A 208 -13.50 -4.59 -10.36
CA GLY A 208 -12.69 -5.75 -10.72
C GLY A 208 -12.41 -5.87 -12.22
N ARG A 209 -13.06 -5.07 -13.08
CA ARG A 209 -12.86 -5.04 -14.53
C ARG A 209 -12.89 -3.62 -15.06
N ASN A 210 -11.75 -2.99 -15.05
CA ASN A 210 -11.65 -1.57 -15.38
C ASN A 210 -10.65 -1.30 -16.51
N ASP A 211 -10.85 -1.96 -17.68
CA ASP A 211 -9.99 -1.83 -18.83
C ASP A 211 -10.53 -0.80 -19.82
N ILE A 212 -9.72 0.18 -20.20
CA ILE A 212 -9.94 1.01 -21.37
C ILE A 212 -9.21 0.36 -22.54
N ARG A 213 -9.95 -0.22 -23.47
CA ARG A 213 -9.40 -0.88 -24.68
C ARG A 213 -9.56 0.01 -25.89
N TRP A 214 -8.46 0.31 -26.57
CA TRP A 214 -8.44 0.99 -27.85
C TRP A 214 -8.06 0.01 -28.96
N GLY A 215 -8.98 -0.22 -29.88
CA GLY A 215 -8.77 -1.09 -31.05
C GLY A 215 -9.28 -2.53 -30.90
N THR A 216 -9.21 -3.27 -31.98
CA THR A 216 -9.62 -4.68 -31.98
C THR A 216 -8.55 -5.55 -31.34
N SER A 217 -8.85 -6.11 -30.21
CA SER A 217 -7.97 -7.09 -29.57
C SER A 217 -7.84 -8.33 -30.41
N GLY A 218 -6.64 -8.63 -30.86
CA GLY A 218 -6.32 -9.95 -31.37
C GLY A 218 -6.55 -11.00 -30.26
N SER A 219 -6.84 -12.23 -30.66
CA SER A 219 -7.32 -13.36 -29.86
C SER A 219 -6.43 -13.82 -28.70
N ARG A 220 -5.52 -13.00 -28.18
CA ARG A 220 -4.61 -13.33 -27.06
C ARG A 220 -4.38 -12.20 -26.04
N GLY A 221 -5.21 -11.16 -26.01
CA GLY A 221 -5.18 -10.15 -24.94
C GLY A 221 -3.87 -9.34 -24.80
N ARG A 222 -3.01 -9.35 -25.80
CA ARG A 222 -1.73 -8.63 -25.83
C ARG A 222 -1.82 -7.52 -26.86
N SER A 223 -2.50 -6.47 -26.53
CA SER A 223 -2.56 -5.30 -27.38
C SER A 223 -1.89 -4.13 -26.69
N LEU A 224 -0.93 -3.52 -27.36
CA LEU A 224 -0.38 -2.20 -27.02
C LEU A 224 -1.44 -1.09 -26.95
N ASN A 225 -2.67 -1.42 -27.31
CA ASN A 225 -3.82 -0.52 -27.38
C ASN A 225 -4.73 -0.60 -26.15
N CYS A 226 -4.26 -1.23 -25.06
CA CYS A 226 -5.01 -1.38 -23.82
C CYS A 226 -4.33 -0.59 -22.70
N ILE A 227 -5.02 0.40 -22.18
CA ILE A 227 -4.66 0.97 -20.88
C ILE A 227 -5.44 0.18 -19.85
N ASN A 228 -4.74 -0.66 -19.11
CA ASN A 228 -5.34 -1.42 -18.03
C ASN A 228 -5.54 -0.50 -16.82
N MET A 229 -6.76 -0.44 -16.35
CA MET A 229 -7.15 0.28 -15.14
C MET A 229 -7.53 -0.68 -14.01
N THR A 230 -7.51 -2.01 -14.26
CA THR A 230 -7.84 -2.98 -13.22
C THR A 230 -6.76 -3.04 -12.17
N ASP A 231 -7.21 -3.16 -10.95
CA ASP A 231 -6.40 -3.77 -9.93
C ASP A 231 -6.31 -5.30 -10.18
N SER A 232 -5.38 -5.98 -9.52
CA SER A 232 -5.21 -7.43 -9.67
C SER A 232 -6.21 -8.22 -8.82
N ASN A 233 -7.28 -7.60 -8.34
CA ASN A 233 -8.10 -8.17 -7.29
C ASN A 233 -9.36 -8.86 -7.80
N ASP A 234 -9.80 -8.58 -9.02
CA ASP A 234 -11.03 -9.11 -9.63
C ASP A 234 -12.31 -8.95 -8.76
N LEU A 235 -12.28 -8.04 -7.78
CA LEU A 235 -13.38 -7.76 -6.87
C LEU A 235 -13.99 -6.40 -7.17
N ASP A 236 -15.32 -6.34 -7.27
CA ASP A 236 -16.04 -5.09 -7.24
C ASP A 236 -16.23 -4.67 -5.78
N GLU A 237 -15.61 -3.56 -5.40
CA GLU A 237 -15.69 -2.99 -4.05
C GLU A 237 -16.08 -1.52 -4.11
N TRP A 238 -16.90 -1.09 -3.19
CA TRP A 238 -17.22 0.31 -3.03
C TRP A 238 -17.43 0.68 -1.56
N GLY A 239 -17.34 1.94 -1.30
CA GLY A 239 -17.51 2.42 0.05
C GLY A 239 -17.18 3.88 0.18
N GLY A 240 -16.96 4.30 1.42
CA GLY A 240 -16.62 5.66 1.74
C GLY A 240 -16.58 5.88 3.24
N GLY A 241 -16.31 7.09 3.64
CA GLY A 241 -16.21 7.36 5.07
C GLY A 241 -16.00 8.81 5.41
N LEU A 242 -15.93 9.00 6.72
CA LEU A 242 -15.65 10.26 7.39
C LEU A 242 -14.45 10.07 8.29
N VAL A 243 -13.47 10.98 8.22
CA VAL A 243 -12.32 11.00 9.11
C VAL A 243 -12.15 12.41 9.66
N TYR A 244 -12.53 12.61 10.92
CA TYR A 244 -12.25 13.85 11.63
C TYR A 244 -10.86 13.77 12.24
N SER A 245 -10.03 14.76 12.02
CA SER A 245 -8.66 14.85 12.53
C SER A 245 -8.47 16.15 13.29
N GLN A 246 -7.85 16.04 14.46
CA GLN A 246 -7.36 17.17 15.23
C GLN A 246 -5.88 16.98 15.54
N THR A 247 -5.03 17.90 15.05
CA THR A 247 -3.57 17.78 15.17
C THR A 247 -3.02 18.36 16.45
N ALA A 248 -3.71 19.32 17.04
CA ALA A 248 -3.35 19.90 18.33
C ALA A 248 -4.60 20.29 19.11
N LEU A 249 -4.70 19.85 20.35
CA LEU A 249 -5.59 20.40 21.37
C LEU A 249 -4.70 21.10 22.39
N GLU A 250 -4.53 22.40 22.27
CA GLU A 250 -3.58 23.16 23.11
C GLU A 250 -2.21 22.48 23.26
N GLY A 251 -1.76 21.78 22.19
CA GLY A 251 -0.44 21.18 22.08
C GLY A 251 -0.26 19.75 22.60
N HIS A 252 -1.32 19.06 23.06
CA HIS A 252 -1.04 17.81 23.81
C HIS A 252 -1.68 16.51 23.34
N LEU A 253 -2.83 16.51 22.69
CA LEU A 253 -3.47 15.26 22.27
C LEU A 253 -4.00 15.29 20.83
N PRO A 254 -3.16 14.99 19.85
CA PRO A 254 -3.66 14.72 18.51
C PRO A 254 -4.55 13.49 18.50
N PHE A 255 -5.70 13.58 17.83
CA PHE A 255 -6.59 12.44 17.68
C PHE A 255 -7.32 12.43 16.33
N LYS A 256 -7.82 11.24 15.98
CA LYS A 256 -8.74 11.06 14.85
C LYS A 256 -9.92 10.22 15.29
N LEU A 257 -11.09 10.56 14.74
CA LEU A 257 -12.31 9.75 14.83
C LEU A 257 -12.71 9.39 13.41
N TYR A 258 -13.13 8.16 13.18
CA TYR A 258 -13.51 7.74 11.85
C TYR A 258 -14.69 6.76 11.82
N SER A 259 -15.43 6.85 10.73
CA SER A 259 -16.48 5.92 10.34
C SER A 259 -16.32 5.60 8.87
N ILE A 260 -16.01 4.36 8.52
CA ILE A 260 -15.69 3.93 7.16
C ILE A 260 -16.53 2.72 6.82
N PHE A 261 -17.30 2.83 5.74
CA PHE A 261 -18.14 1.77 5.18
C PHE A 261 -17.45 1.15 3.96
N LYS A 262 -17.51 -0.16 3.86
CA LYS A 262 -17.10 -0.95 2.70
C LYS A 262 -18.14 -1.99 2.36
N ARG A 263 -18.38 -2.16 1.06
CA ARG A 263 -19.08 -3.31 0.51
C ARG A 263 -18.21 -3.99 -0.54
N THR A 264 -18.08 -5.31 -0.40
CA THR A 264 -17.53 -6.21 -1.42
C THR A 264 -18.70 -6.94 -2.08
N GLU A 265 -18.78 -6.88 -3.41
CA GLU A 265 -19.84 -7.54 -4.15
C GLU A 265 -19.62 -9.05 -4.25
N ALA A 266 -20.68 -9.77 -4.62
CA ALA A 266 -20.57 -11.21 -4.83
C ALA A 266 -19.54 -11.51 -5.92
N HIS A 267 -18.67 -12.46 -5.65
CA HIS A 267 -17.66 -12.88 -6.61
C HIS A 267 -17.47 -14.40 -6.58
N THR A 268 -16.77 -14.91 -7.56
CA THR A 268 -16.51 -16.34 -7.67
C THR A 268 -15.01 -16.61 -7.43
N LYS A 269 -14.68 -17.51 -6.50
CA LYS A 269 -13.33 -18.00 -6.28
C LYS A 269 -13.16 -19.37 -6.89
N GLY A 270 -11.96 -19.63 -7.46
CA GLY A 270 -11.65 -20.92 -8.08
C GLY A 270 -12.04 -21.00 -9.55
N SER A 271 -11.97 -22.20 -10.12
CA SER A 271 -12.33 -22.46 -11.50
C SER A 271 -12.87 -23.89 -11.68
N GLY A 272 -13.81 -24.07 -12.60
CA GLY A 272 -14.40 -25.37 -12.94
C GLY A 272 -15.18 -25.97 -11.75
N ALA A 273 -14.92 -27.25 -11.44
CA ALA A 273 -15.63 -27.98 -10.37
C ALA A 273 -15.33 -27.45 -8.94
N ASN A 274 -14.31 -26.60 -8.79
CA ASN A 274 -13.92 -25.98 -7.50
C ASN A 274 -14.34 -24.51 -7.41
N GLU A 275 -15.30 -24.11 -8.22
CA GLU A 275 -15.81 -22.75 -8.21
C GLU A 275 -16.72 -22.54 -6.98
N ILE A 276 -16.37 -21.58 -6.15
CA ILE A 276 -17.12 -21.22 -4.93
C ILE A 276 -17.62 -19.79 -5.11
N ARG A 277 -18.93 -19.60 -5.00
CA ARG A 277 -19.53 -18.28 -4.93
C ARG A 277 -19.33 -17.73 -3.52
N VAL A 278 -18.72 -16.54 -3.44
CA VAL A 278 -18.54 -15.77 -2.21
C VAL A 278 -19.67 -14.73 -2.13
N SER A 279 -20.36 -14.70 -1.00
CA SER A 279 -21.46 -13.79 -0.76
C SER A 279 -21.00 -12.35 -0.60
N PRO A 280 -21.81 -11.35 -0.96
CA PRO A 280 -21.51 -9.96 -0.71
C PRO A 280 -21.36 -9.71 0.81
N LYS A 281 -20.41 -8.85 1.17
CA LYS A 281 -20.15 -8.46 2.56
C LYS A 281 -20.21 -6.94 2.71
N GLU A 282 -20.94 -6.48 3.71
CA GLU A 282 -21.03 -5.08 4.11
C GLU A 282 -20.41 -4.90 5.50
N VAL A 283 -19.50 -3.94 5.65
CA VAL A 283 -18.85 -3.67 6.92
C VAL A 283 -18.72 -2.16 7.14
N THR A 284 -19.11 -1.70 8.31
CA THR A 284 -18.83 -0.35 8.81
C THR A 284 -17.78 -0.45 9.91
N THR A 285 -16.67 0.25 9.76
CA THR A 285 -15.58 0.34 10.73
C THR A 285 -15.68 1.66 11.47
N LEU A 286 -15.84 1.61 12.78
CA LEU A 286 -15.84 2.77 13.67
C LEU A 286 -14.57 2.72 14.50
N GLY A 287 -13.84 3.84 14.61
CA GLY A 287 -12.60 3.82 15.37
C GLY A 287 -12.09 5.17 15.82
N VAL A 288 -11.05 5.08 16.63
CA VAL A 288 -10.32 6.20 17.21
C VAL A 288 -8.83 5.96 17.14
N LEU A 289 -8.07 6.99 16.78
CA LEU A 289 -6.62 7.04 16.86
C LEU A 289 -6.22 8.19 17.79
N LEU A 290 -5.37 7.90 18.78
CA LEU A 290 -4.81 8.86 19.72
C LEU A 290 -3.28 8.85 19.59
N GLN A 291 -2.65 10.03 19.58
CA GLN A 291 -1.19 10.15 19.43
C GLN A 291 -0.59 11.11 20.48
N PRO A 292 -0.72 10.80 21.80
CA PRO A 292 -0.17 11.65 22.84
C PRO A 292 1.35 11.71 22.78
N GLN A 293 1.87 12.93 22.95
CA GLN A 293 3.28 13.21 23.19
C GLN A 293 3.43 13.64 24.64
N PHE A 294 4.04 12.81 25.48
CA PHE A 294 4.16 13.07 26.92
C PHE A 294 5.32 14.00 27.25
N THR A 295 6.43 13.84 26.51
CA THR A 295 7.63 14.67 26.62
C THR A 295 8.28 14.78 25.24
N GLU A 296 9.35 15.55 25.10
CA GLU A 296 10.13 15.59 23.85
C GLU A 296 10.62 14.21 23.42
N ASN A 297 10.84 13.30 24.35
CA ASN A 297 11.42 11.98 24.14
C ASN A 297 10.36 10.85 24.09
N TRP A 298 9.24 11.00 24.80
CA TRP A 298 8.23 9.96 24.95
C TRP A 298 6.94 10.30 24.23
N GLY A 299 6.52 9.42 23.36
CA GLY A 299 5.23 9.48 22.68
C GLY A 299 4.56 8.11 22.64
N MET A 300 3.27 8.11 22.40
CA MET A 300 2.47 6.90 22.25
C MET A 300 1.51 7.03 21.07
N GLU A 301 1.14 5.91 20.50
CA GLU A 301 0.06 5.79 19.54
C GLU A 301 -0.89 4.70 20.01
N VAL A 302 -2.18 5.00 20.04
CA VAL A 302 -3.24 4.03 20.36
C VAL A 302 -4.31 4.15 19.31
N GLU A 303 -4.59 3.05 18.62
CA GLU A 303 -5.69 2.96 17.68
C GLU A 303 -6.60 1.79 18.05
N ALA A 304 -7.90 2.01 18.05
CA ALA A 304 -8.88 0.97 18.28
C ALA A 304 -10.07 1.13 17.34
N ALA A 305 -10.53 0.01 16.80
CA ALA A 305 -11.67 -0.01 15.89
C ALA A 305 -12.56 -1.22 16.10
N LYS A 306 -13.84 -1.02 15.83
CA LYS A 306 -14.89 -2.05 15.82
C LYS A 306 -15.55 -2.05 14.45
N GLN A 307 -15.73 -3.24 13.91
CA GLN A 307 -16.51 -3.49 12.72
C GLN A 307 -17.90 -4.01 13.08
N VAL A 308 -18.89 -3.52 12.36
CA VAL A 308 -20.27 -3.99 12.41
C VAL A 308 -20.78 -4.09 10.97
N GLY A 309 -21.47 -5.18 10.65
CA GLY A 309 -21.92 -5.41 9.29
C GLY A 309 -22.60 -6.76 9.13
N ARG A 310 -22.69 -7.21 7.87
CA ARG A 310 -23.34 -8.47 7.53
C ARG A 310 -22.74 -9.12 6.28
N ILE A 311 -22.87 -10.43 6.21
CA ILE A 311 -22.72 -11.22 4.99
C ILE A 311 -24.14 -11.40 4.42
N CYS A 312 -24.37 -10.87 3.21
CA CYS A 312 -25.73 -10.64 2.71
C CYS A 312 -26.51 -11.94 2.38
N ASP A 313 -25.81 -12.99 1.91
CA ASP A 313 -26.43 -14.29 1.67
C ASP A 313 -26.35 -15.12 2.96
N GLY A 314 -27.48 -15.33 3.64
CA GLY A 314 -27.55 -16.12 4.86
C GLY A 314 -27.73 -15.30 6.14
N ASN A 315 -27.75 -13.97 6.04
CA ASN A 315 -28.03 -13.06 7.16
C ASN A 315 -27.07 -13.23 8.37
N ARG A 316 -25.79 -13.57 8.09
CA ARG A 316 -24.74 -13.65 9.12
C ARG A 316 -24.28 -12.25 9.49
N GLU A 317 -24.09 -11.99 10.76
CA GLU A 317 -23.45 -10.76 11.21
C GLU A 317 -21.93 -10.77 10.89
N ALA A 318 -21.36 -9.61 10.61
CA ALA A 318 -19.93 -9.39 10.46
C ALA A 318 -19.45 -8.40 11.53
N GLY A 319 -18.45 -8.79 12.34
CA GLY A 319 -18.15 -7.99 13.51
C GLY A 319 -16.71 -8.12 14.04
N GLY A 320 -15.72 -7.68 13.27
CA GLY A 320 -14.30 -7.69 13.69
C GLY A 320 -13.92 -6.58 14.68
N HIS A 321 -12.75 -6.73 15.30
CA HIS A 321 -12.11 -5.66 16.08
C HIS A 321 -10.61 -5.60 15.85
N MET A 322 -10.07 -4.39 16.00
CA MET A 322 -8.65 -4.12 15.91
C MET A 322 -8.22 -3.23 17.08
N ALA A 323 -7.02 -3.47 17.57
CA ALA A 323 -6.35 -2.59 18.51
C ALA A 323 -4.86 -2.51 18.17
N HIS A 324 -4.31 -1.31 18.32
CA HIS A 324 -2.87 -1.05 18.18
C HIS A 324 -2.40 -0.14 19.32
N VAL A 325 -1.26 -0.47 19.89
CA VAL A 325 -0.56 0.37 20.88
C VAL A 325 0.92 0.37 20.50
N GLU A 326 1.49 1.57 20.39
CA GLU A 326 2.93 1.75 20.19
C GLU A 326 3.44 2.79 21.20
N LEU A 327 4.39 2.40 22.04
CA LEU A 327 5.14 3.31 22.90
C LEU A 327 6.47 3.63 22.22
N ARG A 328 6.80 4.92 22.10
CA ARG A 328 8.01 5.41 21.44
C ARG A 328 8.87 6.18 22.43
N TYR A 329 10.18 5.90 22.38
CA TYR A 329 11.20 6.63 23.14
C TYR A 329 12.34 7.07 22.21
N MET A 330 12.52 8.36 22.06
CA MET A 330 13.66 8.95 21.35
C MET A 330 14.76 9.26 22.36
N THR A 331 15.91 8.58 22.24
CA THR A 331 17.03 8.80 23.17
C THR A 331 17.81 10.06 22.80
N ASP A 332 18.36 10.75 23.82
CA ASP A 332 19.26 11.88 23.64
C ASP A 332 20.67 11.46 23.20
N PHE A 333 21.03 10.20 23.42
CA PHE A 333 22.26 9.62 22.88
C PHE A 333 22.21 9.63 21.36
N LEU A 334 23.24 10.21 20.71
CA LEU A 334 23.26 10.39 19.26
C LEU A 334 22.06 11.17 18.70
N ARG A 335 21.58 12.18 19.42
CA ARG A 335 20.36 12.98 19.10
C ARG A 335 20.33 13.49 17.65
N ALA A 336 21.49 13.77 17.04
CA ALA A 336 21.59 14.16 15.62
C ALA A 336 21.01 13.10 14.66
N TYR A 337 20.98 11.83 15.05
CA TYR A 337 20.47 10.71 14.26
C TYR A 337 19.08 10.24 14.70
N LYS A 338 18.50 10.91 15.69
CA LYS A 338 17.15 10.66 16.23
C LYS A 338 16.88 9.17 16.50
N PRO A 339 17.73 8.47 17.28
CA PRO A 339 17.47 7.06 17.57
C PRO A 339 16.18 6.92 18.35
N THR A 340 15.23 6.17 17.78
CA THR A 340 13.92 5.98 18.37
C THR A 340 13.68 4.49 18.58
N PHE A 341 13.47 4.10 19.82
CA PHE A 341 12.99 2.78 20.19
C PHE A 341 11.47 2.80 20.26
N SER A 342 10.83 1.76 19.74
CA SER A 342 9.40 1.58 19.94
C SER A 342 9.06 0.13 20.28
N LEU A 343 8.10 -0.02 21.18
CA LEU A 343 7.44 -1.29 21.49
C LEU A 343 5.99 -1.17 21.00
N ALA A 344 5.64 -2.00 20.06
CA ALA A 344 4.31 -1.96 19.44
C ALA A 344 3.63 -3.31 19.51
N THR A 345 2.33 -3.32 19.77
CA THR A 345 1.46 -4.50 19.64
C THR A 345 0.26 -4.15 18.80
N THR A 346 0.00 -4.96 17.79
CA THR A 346 -1.19 -4.87 16.94
C THR A 346 -2.00 -6.15 17.06
N TYR A 347 -3.30 -6.01 17.26
CA TYR A 347 -4.27 -7.09 17.34
C TYR A 347 -5.31 -6.92 16.25
N TYR A 348 -5.59 -8.00 15.52
CA TYR A 348 -6.74 -8.16 14.63
C TYR A 348 -7.49 -9.42 15.01
N SER A 349 -8.80 -9.30 15.22
CA SER A 349 -9.64 -10.44 15.60
C SER A 349 -9.67 -11.52 14.53
N GLY A 350 -9.84 -12.76 14.96
CA GLY A 350 -10.13 -13.92 14.14
C GLY A 350 -11.55 -14.43 14.39
N ASP A 351 -11.93 -15.45 13.63
CA ASP A 351 -13.20 -16.16 13.80
C ASP A 351 -12.91 -17.66 14.03
N ARG A 352 -13.43 -18.23 15.12
CA ARG A 352 -13.24 -19.64 15.45
C ARG A 352 -14.01 -20.57 14.53
N HIS A 353 -15.16 -20.13 14.05
CA HIS A 353 -16.13 -20.95 13.32
C HIS A 353 -16.22 -20.57 11.83
N ARG A 354 -15.12 -20.07 11.26
CA ARG A 354 -15.13 -19.53 9.90
C ARG A 354 -15.55 -20.55 8.83
N THR A 355 -15.29 -21.83 9.06
CA THR A 355 -15.67 -22.95 8.16
C THR A 355 -16.97 -23.60 8.53
N GLU A 356 -17.39 -23.49 9.79
CA GLU A 356 -18.70 -23.92 10.26
C GLU A 356 -19.51 -22.64 10.51
N PRO A 357 -20.31 -22.20 9.54
CA PRO A 357 -21.00 -20.93 9.65
C PRO A 357 -21.95 -20.93 10.84
N ASP A 358 -21.57 -20.19 11.87
CA ASP A 358 -22.50 -19.72 12.88
C ASP A 358 -23.12 -18.38 12.43
N ASP A 359 -23.87 -17.73 13.30
CA ASP A 359 -24.60 -16.51 12.98
C ASP A 359 -23.69 -15.27 12.88
N THR A 360 -22.39 -15.37 13.18
CA THR A 360 -21.47 -14.23 13.25
C THR A 360 -20.07 -14.55 12.71
N ASP A 361 -19.55 -13.72 11.78
CA ASP A 361 -18.15 -13.70 11.37
C ASP A 361 -17.40 -12.64 12.20
N THR A 362 -16.61 -13.06 13.17
CA THR A 362 -15.85 -12.16 14.06
C THR A 362 -14.46 -11.83 13.53
N ALA A 363 -14.07 -12.32 12.36
CA ALA A 363 -12.80 -12.02 11.75
C ALA A 363 -12.73 -10.54 11.33
N TRP A 364 -11.59 -9.90 11.59
CA TRP A 364 -11.33 -8.56 11.08
C TRP A 364 -11.33 -8.54 9.54
N ASP A 365 -12.09 -7.63 8.95
CA ASP A 365 -12.02 -7.33 7.53
C ASP A 365 -10.92 -6.28 7.30
N PRO A 366 -9.90 -6.55 6.51
CA PRO A 366 -8.80 -5.60 6.28
C PRO A 366 -9.21 -4.38 5.47
N MET A 367 -10.50 -4.15 5.26
CA MET A 367 -11.06 -3.10 4.41
C MET A 367 -10.50 -3.21 2.99
N TRP A 368 -9.80 -2.19 2.49
CA TRP A 368 -9.07 -2.21 1.22
C TRP A 368 -7.59 -2.55 1.41
N GLY A 369 -7.20 -3.07 2.58
CA GLY A 369 -5.83 -3.43 2.89
C GLY A 369 -5.35 -4.60 2.05
N ARG A 370 -4.37 -4.34 1.19
CA ARG A 370 -3.74 -5.36 0.31
C ARG A 370 -2.35 -5.75 0.79
N TYR A 371 -1.75 -4.93 1.64
CA TYR A 371 -0.38 -5.08 2.08
C TYR A 371 -0.26 -4.85 3.57
N THR A 372 0.60 -5.63 4.23
CA THR A 372 0.97 -5.36 5.60
C THR A 372 1.98 -4.22 5.62
N GLN A 373 1.87 -3.33 6.58
CA GLN A 373 2.81 -2.24 6.73
C GLN A 373 4.14 -2.66 7.34
N ASP A 374 4.16 -3.83 7.92
CA ASP A 374 5.26 -4.25 8.77
C ASP A 374 6.20 -5.24 8.09
N SER A 375 5.88 -5.75 6.88
CA SER A 375 6.71 -6.77 6.23
C SER A 375 6.47 -6.86 4.74
N GLU A 376 7.54 -6.95 3.98
CA GLU A 376 7.51 -7.25 2.55
C GLU A 376 7.27 -8.74 2.28
N MET A 377 7.78 -9.59 3.16
CA MET A 377 7.57 -11.03 3.08
C MET A 377 6.09 -11.36 3.24
N LEU A 378 5.43 -10.77 4.24
CA LEU A 378 4.01 -11.00 4.51
C LEU A 378 3.11 -10.49 3.37
N VAL A 379 3.52 -9.47 2.62
CA VAL A 379 2.84 -9.01 1.42
C VAL A 379 2.65 -10.14 0.42
N TYR A 380 3.69 -10.92 0.15
CA TYR A 380 3.59 -12.03 -0.79
C TYR A 380 2.73 -13.18 -0.25
N GLY A 381 2.70 -13.37 1.04
CA GLY A 381 1.80 -14.33 1.70
C GLY A 381 0.34 -13.86 1.66
N THR A 382 0.07 -12.58 1.89
CA THR A 382 -1.29 -12.02 1.94
C THR A 382 -1.95 -11.89 0.57
N LEU A 383 -1.18 -11.70 -0.51
CA LEU A 383 -1.72 -11.63 -1.87
C LEU A 383 -2.55 -12.85 -2.27
N TYR A 384 -2.30 -13.98 -1.63
CA TYR A 384 -2.96 -15.23 -1.95
C TYR A 384 -3.95 -15.69 -0.88
N GLU A 385 -3.81 -15.18 0.36
CA GLU A 385 -4.66 -15.58 1.48
C GLU A 385 -4.78 -14.43 2.49
N ASN A 386 -6.00 -14.03 2.83
CA ASN A 386 -6.31 -12.89 3.71
C ASN A 386 -5.92 -13.08 5.19
N CYS A 387 -5.14 -14.09 5.53
CA CYS A 387 -4.93 -14.50 6.92
C CYS A 387 -3.99 -13.59 7.73
N TRP A 388 -3.25 -12.70 7.08
CA TRP A 388 -2.25 -11.88 7.77
C TRP A 388 -2.83 -10.58 8.37
N TRP A 389 -3.89 -10.05 7.77
CA TRP A 389 -4.62 -8.88 8.25
C TRP A 389 -5.76 -9.23 9.20
N SER A 390 -5.97 -10.50 9.45
CA SER A 390 -6.99 -11.03 10.32
C SER A 390 -6.35 -12.09 11.19
N ASN A 391 -6.95 -12.38 12.36
CA ASN A 391 -6.46 -13.42 13.25
C ASN A 391 -4.97 -13.26 13.59
N MET A 392 -4.57 -12.07 14.07
CA MET A 392 -3.17 -11.77 14.34
C MET A 392 -2.99 -10.94 15.60
N ILE A 393 -2.02 -11.33 16.42
CA ILE A 393 -1.39 -10.51 17.45
C ILE A 393 0.07 -10.41 17.10
N TYR A 394 0.57 -9.21 16.84
CA TYR A 394 1.96 -8.99 16.52
C TYR A 394 2.57 -7.98 17.48
N THR A 395 3.51 -8.43 18.31
CA THR A 395 4.29 -7.58 19.21
C THR A 395 5.70 -7.45 18.68
N LYS A 396 6.21 -6.22 18.55
CA LYS A 396 7.55 -5.97 18.01
C LYS A 396 8.29 -4.90 18.78
N LEU A 397 9.59 -5.11 18.94
CA LEU A 397 10.53 -4.08 19.35
C LEU A 397 11.23 -3.56 18.10
N LYS A 398 11.29 -2.24 17.92
CA LYS A 398 11.86 -1.58 16.74
C LYS A 398 12.83 -0.49 17.17
N LEU A 399 13.94 -0.38 16.46
CA LEU A 399 14.85 0.77 16.50
C LEU A 399 14.86 1.42 15.11
N THR A 400 14.70 2.73 15.08
CA THR A 400 14.90 3.54 13.87
C THR A 400 15.98 4.58 14.09
N MET A 401 16.74 4.91 13.04
CA MET A 401 17.68 6.03 13.03
C MET A 401 17.59 6.79 11.71
N LYS A 402 17.70 8.12 11.77
CA LYS A 402 17.67 9.02 10.61
C LYS A 402 19.00 9.76 10.50
N PHE A 403 19.68 9.62 9.37
CA PHE A 403 20.95 10.29 9.09
C PHE A 403 20.77 11.52 8.19
N GLY A 404 19.58 11.66 7.61
CA GLY A 404 19.23 12.77 6.71
C GLY A 404 17.92 12.47 5.96
N PRO A 405 17.54 13.34 5.02
CA PRO A 405 16.42 13.06 4.12
C PRO A 405 16.66 11.76 3.36
N ARG A 406 15.72 10.82 3.43
CA ARG A 406 15.83 9.50 2.78
C ARG A 406 17.12 8.73 3.09
N HIS A 407 17.72 9.00 4.25
CA HIS A 407 18.93 8.32 4.73
C HIS A 407 18.68 7.89 6.17
N GLY A 408 18.58 6.60 6.39
CA GLY A 408 18.30 6.04 7.70
C GLY A 408 18.22 4.53 7.68
N PHE A 409 18.00 3.94 8.83
CA PHE A 409 17.73 2.53 8.93
C PHE A 409 16.65 2.24 9.97
N TYR A 410 16.06 1.05 9.87
CA TYR A 410 15.34 0.44 10.95
C TYR A 410 15.67 -1.03 11.09
N VAL A 411 15.50 -1.53 12.30
CA VAL A 411 15.51 -2.95 12.62
C VAL A 411 14.36 -3.23 13.59
N TYR A 412 13.68 -4.34 13.40
CA TYR A 412 12.68 -4.80 14.36
C TYR A 412 12.64 -6.32 14.44
N SER A 413 12.14 -6.80 15.57
CA SER A 413 11.87 -8.22 15.78
C SER A 413 10.73 -8.39 16.78
N GLY A 414 9.95 -9.46 16.62
CA GLY A 414 8.93 -9.79 17.58
C GLY A 414 8.09 -11.02 17.26
N PRO A 415 7.43 -11.59 18.28
CA PRO A 415 6.56 -12.73 18.13
C PRO A 415 5.22 -12.37 17.52
N MET A 416 4.70 -13.32 16.74
CA MET A 416 3.37 -13.29 16.14
C MET A 416 2.53 -14.45 16.66
N PHE A 417 1.27 -14.18 16.97
CA PHE A 417 0.29 -15.17 17.42
C PHE A 417 -0.99 -15.04 16.59
N ALA A 418 -1.71 -16.14 16.44
CA ALA A 418 -3.11 -16.11 16.04
C ALA A 418 -3.97 -15.65 17.21
N ALA A 419 -4.97 -14.83 16.96
CA ALA A 419 -5.92 -14.38 17.99
C ALA A 419 -6.87 -15.52 18.41
N VAL A 420 -7.16 -16.44 17.49
CA VAL A 420 -7.94 -17.66 17.74
C VAL A 420 -7.27 -18.86 17.04
N GLN A 421 -7.44 -20.05 17.61
CA GLN A 421 -6.76 -21.25 17.15
C GLN A 421 -7.29 -21.78 15.82
N ASP A 422 -8.58 -21.79 15.65
CA ASP A 422 -9.28 -22.51 14.57
C ASP A 422 -9.88 -21.58 13.49
N HIS A 423 -9.20 -20.49 13.22
CA HIS A 423 -9.66 -19.46 12.29
C HIS A 423 -10.06 -20.00 10.90
N LEU A 424 -9.48 -21.09 10.45
CA LEU A 424 -9.69 -21.67 9.12
C LEU A 424 -10.23 -23.13 9.17
N GLY A 425 -10.68 -23.57 10.35
CA GLY A 425 -11.37 -24.85 10.51
C GLY A 425 -10.52 -26.09 10.29
N ARG A 426 -9.23 -26.05 10.63
CA ARG A 426 -8.40 -27.26 10.65
C ARG A 426 -8.51 -27.98 11.98
N ALA A 427 -9.31 -29.01 12.00
CA ALA A 427 -9.51 -29.86 13.17
C ALA A 427 -8.26 -30.68 13.59
N ASP A 428 -7.24 -30.74 12.75
CA ASP A 428 -6.02 -31.52 12.93
C ASP A 428 -4.80 -30.68 13.38
N HIS A 429 -4.99 -29.40 13.65
CA HIS A 429 -3.92 -28.53 14.16
C HIS A 429 -3.82 -28.70 15.68
N ASP A 430 -2.58 -28.77 16.20
CA ASP A 430 -2.26 -28.98 17.64
C ASP A 430 -2.77 -27.89 18.59
N GLY A 431 -3.65 -27.00 18.11
CA GLY A 431 -4.21 -25.91 18.87
C GLY A 431 -3.23 -24.79 19.20
N SER A 432 -2.06 -24.77 18.57
CA SER A 432 -1.08 -23.71 18.78
C SER A 432 -1.54 -22.41 18.17
N THR A 433 -1.37 -21.32 18.90
CA THR A 433 -1.56 -19.95 18.39
C THR A 433 -0.26 -19.28 17.98
N PHE A 434 0.89 -19.85 18.33
CA PHE A 434 2.20 -19.25 18.05
C PHE A 434 2.53 -19.35 16.57
N LYS A 435 2.40 -18.24 15.84
CA LYS A 435 2.72 -18.13 14.40
C LYS A 435 4.23 -18.09 14.16
N GLY A 436 5.02 -17.59 15.09
CA GLY A 436 6.48 -17.51 14.95
C GLY A 436 7.06 -16.14 15.31
N VAL A 437 8.29 -15.91 14.87
CA VAL A 437 9.03 -14.66 15.11
C VAL A 437 9.42 -14.04 13.77
N LEU A 438 8.98 -12.81 13.53
CA LEU A 438 9.37 -12.01 12.37
C LEU A 438 10.43 -10.99 12.77
N SER A 439 11.51 -10.95 12.00
CA SER A 439 12.60 -9.98 12.15
C SER A 439 12.88 -9.32 10.81
N ALA A 440 13.13 -8.02 10.80
CA ALA A 440 13.49 -7.28 9.59
C ALA A 440 14.50 -6.19 9.87
N ALA A 441 15.31 -5.88 8.86
CA ALA A 441 16.19 -4.74 8.84
C ALA A 441 16.17 -4.08 7.47
N ARG A 442 16.13 -2.73 7.44
CA ARG A 442 16.18 -1.94 6.21
C ARG A 442 17.12 -0.77 6.39
N TYR A 443 17.89 -0.50 5.34
CA TYR A 443 18.75 0.66 5.22
C TYR A 443 18.44 1.41 3.93
N ASP A 444 18.09 2.70 4.07
CA ASP A 444 17.81 3.62 2.98
C ASP A 444 18.96 4.61 2.86
N PHE A 445 19.42 4.91 1.63
CA PHE A 445 20.50 5.86 1.41
C PHE A 445 20.40 6.55 0.04
N PRO A 446 20.77 7.85 -0.02
CA PRO A 446 20.90 8.56 -1.28
C PRO A 446 22.19 8.15 -2.00
N ILE A 447 22.12 7.96 -3.32
CA ILE A 447 23.30 7.77 -4.17
C ILE A 447 23.62 9.11 -4.79
N ARG A 448 24.81 9.63 -4.49
CA ARG A 448 25.28 10.86 -5.11
C ARG A 448 25.87 10.52 -6.48
N LEU A 449 25.21 10.93 -7.54
CA LEU A 449 25.80 10.94 -8.87
C LEU A 449 26.87 12.04 -8.96
N ALA A 450 27.81 11.88 -9.90
CA ALA A 450 28.90 12.84 -10.12
C ALA A 450 28.40 14.29 -10.32
N PRO A 451 29.24 15.32 -10.05
CA PRO A 451 28.80 16.71 -10.05
C PRO A 451 28.08 17.11 -11.34
N LYS A 452 27.06 17.93 -11.20
CA LYS A 452 26.10 18.41 -12.21
C LYS A 452 26.66 18.75 -13.59
N LYS A 453 27.91 19.19 -13.70
CA LYS A 453 28.55 19.60 -14.96
C LYS A 453 28.92 18.44 -15.92
N ALA A 454 28.89 17.21 -15.47
CA ALA A 454 29.39 16.07 -16.26
C ALA A 454 28.29 15.27 -16.99
N THR A 455 27.03 15.39 -16.64
CA THR A 455 25.99 14.46 -17.12
C THR A 455 24.85 15.09 -17.91
N GLY A 456 24.71 16.42 -17.92
CA GLY A 456 23.52 17.08 -18.51
C GLY A 456 22.21 16.79 -17.79
N PHE A 457 22.22 15.91 -16.77
CA PHE A 457 21.05 15.54 -15.95
C PHE A 457 21.10 16.29 -14.61
N ASP A 458 20.91 17.58 -14.64
CA ASP A 458 20.99 18.45 -13.45
C ASP A 458 19.97 18.16 -12.35
N ARG A 459 18.97 17.29 -12.63
CA ARG A 459 17.84 17.00 -11.76
C ARG A 459 17.69 15.55 -11.36
N VAL A 460 18.60 14.64 -11.74
CA VAL A 460 18.46 13.22 -11.42
C VAL A 460 18.75 12.96 -9.95
N GLU A 461 17.74 12.56 -9.22
CA GLU A 461 17.88 12.06 -7.86
C GLU A 461 17.93 10.53 -7.86
N VAL A 462 18.89 9.96 -7.15
CA VAL A 462 19.00 8.50 -7.02
C VAL A 462 18.97 8.11 -5.55
N PHE A 463 18.05 7.18 -5.23
CA PHE A 463 17.91 6.61 -3.91
C PHE A 463 18.01 5.11 -4.00
N ALA A 464 18.55 4.51 -2.96
CA ALA A 464 18.62 3.07 -2.85
C ALA A 464 18.20 2.60 -1.46
N HIS A 465 17.74 1.38 -1.40
CA HIS A 465 17.60 0.68 -0.13
C HIS A 465 17.93 -0.80 -0.24
N VAL A 466 18.24 -1.36 0.91
CA VAL A 466 18.36 -2.80 1.12
C VAL A 466 17.46 -3.19 2.27
N VAL A 467 16.68 -4.25 2.10
CA VAL A 467 15.85 -4.83 3.16
C VAL A 467 16.06 -6.33 3.23
N GLY A 468 16.16 -6.84 4.44
CA GLY A 468 16.21 -8.26 4.74
C GLY A 468 15.19 -8.62 5.81
N GLU A 469 14.48 -9.72 5.63
CA GLU A 469 13.50 -10.24 6.58
C GLU A 469 13.72 -11.73 6.80
N LEU A 470 13.49 -12.14 8.03
CA LEU A 470 13.56 -13.53 8.48
C LEU A 470 12.28 -13.82 9.29
N PHE A 471 11.58 -14.87 8.91
CA PHE A 471 10.47 -15.41 9.67
C PHE A 471 10.80 -16.83 10.13
N ASN A 472 10.88 -17.02 11.43
CA ASN A 472 10.99 -18.33 12.05
C ASN A 472 9.59 -18.80 12.44
N PRO A 473 9.00 -19.75 11.69
CA PRO A 473 7.65 -20.22 11.97
C PRO A 473 7.56 -20.93 13.32
N GLY A 474 6.42 -20.73 13.98
CA GLY A 474 6.04 -21.48 15.18
C GLY A 474 5.13 -22.67 14.84
N ASP A 475 4.63 -23.33 15.88
CA ASP A 475 3.79 -24.53 15.78
C ASP A 475 2.41 -24.30 15.14
N TYR A 476 2.09 -23.05 14.80
CA TYR A 476 0.92 -22.70 13.97
C TYR A 476 1.05 -23.19 12.53
N TYR A 477 2.27 -23.46 12.04
CA TYR A 477 2.54 -23.92 10.68
C TYR A 477 3.03 -25.37 10.64
N ASP A 478 2.78 -26.06 9.53
CA ASP A 478 3.16 -27.45 9.30
C ASP A 478 4.68 -27.65 9.09
N SER A 479 5.44 -26.56 9.08
CA SER A 479 6.89 -26.60 8.84
C SER A 479 7.64 -25.63 9.74
N SER A 480 8.73 -26.09 10.32
CA SER A 480 9.66 -25.28 11.12
C SER A 480 10.77 -24.61 10.29
N LYS A 481 10.77 -24.76 8.95
CA LYS A 481 11.79 -24.15 8.11
C LYS A 481 11.63 -22.63 8.08
N PRO A 482 12.69 -21.86 8.37
CA PRO A 482 12.65 -20.43 8.27
C PRO A 482 12.30 -19.96 6.86
N ALA A 483 11.55 -18.86 6.77
CA ALA A 483 11.33 -18.11 5.54
C ALA A 483 12.22 -16.87 5.53
N TYR A 484 12.72 -16.50 4.37
CA TYR A 484 13.47 -15.27 4.24
C TYR A 484 13.07 -14.48 3.00
N PHE A 485 13.27 -13.18 3.10
CA PHE A 485 13.11 -12.23 2.03
C PHE A 485 14.31 -11.28 2.03
N PHE A 486 14.83 -11.00 0.84
CA PHE A 486 15.88 -10.01 0.64
C PHE A 486 15.55 -9.18 -0.59
N ARG A 487 15.73 -7.87 -0.48
CA ARG A 487 15.58 -6.95 -1.61
C ARG A 487 16.65 -5.87 -1.55
N TRP A 488 17.19 -5.57 -2.70
CA TRP A 488 17.79 -4.26 -2.98
C TRP A 488 16.98 -3.55 -4.05
N GLN A 489 16.98 -2.22 -3.97
CA GLN A 489 16.24 -1.36 -4.88
C GLN A 489 17.01 -0.08 -5.15
N VAL A 490 16.90 0.41 -6.39
CA VAL A 490 17.40 1.72 -6.80
C VAL A 490 16.28 2.45 -7.54
N ASP A 491 15.98 3.66 -7.11
CA ASP A 491 15.01 4.56 -7.69
C ASP A 491 15.72 5.77 -8.31
N PHE A 492 15.40 6.03 -9.56
CA PHE A 492 15.85 7.21 -10.30
C PHE A 492 14.65 8.14 -10.47
N ARG A 493 14.82 9.43 -10.24
CA ARG A 493 13.82 10.47 -10.49
C ARG A 493 14.42 11.54 -11.38
N PHE A 494 13.66 11.90 -12.42
CA PHE A 494 14.04 12.83 -13.45
C PHE A 494 13.16 14.07 -13.45
#